data_3c1f53a23a494f591bdf7e82ba0aac4a
#
_entry.id   3c1f53a23a494f591bdf7e82ba0aac4a
#
_cell.length_a   1.000
_cell.length_b   1.000
_cell.length_c   1.000
_cell.angle_alpha   90.00
_cell.angle_beta   90.00
_cell.angle_gamma   90.00
#
_symmetry.space_group_name_H-M   'P 1'
#
loop_
_entity.id
_entity.type
_entity.pdbx_description
1 polymer ?
#
loop_
_entity_poly.entity_id
_entity_poly.type
_entity_poly.pdbx_seq_one_letter_code
_entity_poly.pdbx_strand_id
1 'polypeptide(L)'
;NKKKKVMMVSLDIYRPAAQEQLRFLGEQNNILTLPIIEGQQPTDICQRAMSAANLNGADIILFDTAGRTQIDLQMMSEIKQIESIINPAETFLVADSLTGQVAASVAKEFKNTVNLSGIILTRADGDARGGAAVSMKYVSNVPIKFLGIGEKIENFEVFHPDRIANRILGMGDIVSLVEKAAQDLGEENIKKAEENLKKGQFSMEDYLSQLRQMKKMGGIEGIMSFMPGVSKIKSQMDSAGIDESIITKNEAIILSMTKKERE
;
A
#
# COMPACT_ATOMS: atom_id res chain seq x y z
N ASN A 1 8.83 9.19 6.12
CA ASN A 1 10.07 9.94 5.86
C ASN A 1 10.23 11.24 6.68
N LYS A 2 9.65 11.30 7.89
CA LYS A 2 9.77 12.47 8.79
C LYS A 2 11.02 12.41 9.69
N LYS A 3 12.02 11.59 9.36
CA LYS A 3 13.25 11.35 10.16
C LYS A 3 12.98 10.97 11.63
N LYS A 4 11.85 10.29 11.91
CA LYS A 4 11.52 9.81 13.24
C LYS A 4 12.22 8.49 13.52
N LYS A 5 12.75 8.35 14.73
CA LYS A 5 13.38 7.10 15.19
C LYS A 5 12.29 6.14 15.66
N VAL A 6 12.16 5.01 14.97
CA VAL A 6 11.13 4.02 15.22
C VAL A 6 11.74 2.79 15.87
N MET A 7 11.05 2.18 16.83
CA MET A 7 11.37 0.87 17.40
C MET A 7 10.18 -0.07 17.17
N MET A 8 10.46 -1.29 16.71
CA MET A 8 9.47 -2.35 16.56
C MET A 8 9.58 -3.38 17.68
N VAL A 9 8.45 -3.86 18.14
CA VAL A 9 8.33 -4.79 19.26
C VAL A 9 7.30 -5.85 18.92
N SER A 10 7.69 -7.13 18.89
CA SER A 10 6.73 -8.22 18.75
C SER A 10 6.28 -8.70 20.13
N LEU A 11 4.97 -8.77 20.31
CA LEU A 11 4.31 -9.35 21.47
C LEU A 11 3.74 -10.75 21.15
N ASP A 12 3.91 -11.23 19.92
CA ASP A 12 3.43 -12.54 19.48
C ASP A 12 4.38 -13.65 19.93
N ILE A 13 4.16 -14.13 21.13
CA ILE A 13 4.92 -15.24 21.72
C ILE A 13 4.34 -16.62 21.35
N TYR A 14 3.17 -16.64 20.69
CA TYR A 14 2.43 -17.88 20.43
C TYR A 14 2.81 -18.55 19.11
N ARG A 15 3.27 -17.77 18.13
CA ARG A 15 3.75 -18.30 16.86
C ARG A 15 5.29 -18.40 16.86
N PRO A 16 5.86 -19.59 16.64
CA PRO A 16 7.28 -19.87 16.87
C PRO A 16 8.26 -18.95 16.14
N ALA A 17 7.88 -18.37 14.99
CA ALA A 17 8.77 -17.55 14.19
C ALA A 17 8.37 -16.06 14.12
N ALA A 18 7.29 -15.65 14.80
CA ALA A 18 6.74 -14.29 14.64
C ALA A 18 7.72 -13.21 15.11
N GLN A 19 8.34 -13.39 16.27
CA GLN A 19 9.31 -12.44 16.81
C GLN A 19 10.56 -12.34 15.92
N GLU A 20 11.08 -13.48 15.44
CA GLU A 20 12.22 -13.52 14.53
C GLU A 20 11.91 -12.90 13.17
N GLN A 21 10.70 -13.10 12.66
CA GLN A 21 10.25 -12.48 11.42
C GLN A 21 10.24 -10.95 11.53
N LEU A 22 9.72 -10.41 12.63
CA LEU A 22 9.72 -8.97 12.86
C LEU A 22 11.15 -8.42 13.00
N ARG A 23 12.03 -9.14 13.72
CA ARG A 23 13.44 -8.79 13.86
C ARG A 23 14.13 -8.71 12.49
N PHE A 24 13.94 -9.72 11.65
CA PHE A 24 14.51 -9.76 10.30
C PHE A 24 14.02 -8.60 9.42
N LEU A 25 12.71 -8.29 9.46
CA LEU A 25 12.15 -7.13 8.76
C LEU A 25 12.75 -5.81 9.25
N GLY A 26 13.01 -5.69 10.55
CA GLY A 26 13.67 -4.53 11.12
C GLY A 26 15.10 -4.37 10.60
N GLU A 27 15.88 -5.44 10.59
CA GLU A 27 17.25 -5.45 10.08
C GLU A 27 17.28 -5.06 8.58
N GLN A 28 16.41 -5.63 7.76
CA GLN A 28 16.32 -5.30 6.33
C GLN A 28 16.03 -3.82 6.07
N ASN A 29 15.27 -3.18 6.95
CA ASN A 29 14.82 -1.80 6.77
C ASN A 29 15.55 -0.79 7.67
N ASN A 30 16.61 -1.22 8.38
CA ASN A 30 17.36 -0.40 9.33
C ASN A 30 16.45 0.22 10.42
N ILE A 31 15.48 -0.54 10.91
CA ILE A 31 14.58 -0.16 12.00
C ILE A 31 15.00 -0.90 13.26
N LEU A 32 15.11 -0.19 14.38
CA LEU A 32 15.43 -0.78 15.66
C LEU A 32 14.35 -1.77 16.08
N THR A 33 14.74 -2.99 16.48
CA THR A 33 13.85 -3.99 17.06
C THR A 33 14.25 -4.28 18.50
N LEU A 34 13.25 -4.55 19.36
CA LEU A 34 13.52 -4.96 20.72
C LEU A 34 14.11 -6.38 20.71
N PRO A 35 15.26 -6.64 21.39
CA PRO A 35 15.83 -7.98 21.46
C PRO A 35 14.86 -9.00 22.06
N ILE A 36 14.84 -10.20 21.50
CA ILE A 36 13.99 -11.30 21.96
C ILE A 36 14.59 -11.90 23.23
N ILE A 37 13.76 -12.11 24.24
CA ILE A 37 14.09 -12.86 25.45
C ILE A 37 13.05 -13.95 25.62
N GLU A 38 13.48 -15.20 25.54
CA GLU A 38 12.58 -16.35 25.65
C GLU A 38 11.86 -16.40 27.02
N GLY A 39 10.62 -16.87 27.00
CA GLY A 39 9.80 -17.07 28.19
C GLY A 39 9.17 -15.82 28.78
N GLN A 40 9.38 -14.63 28.20
CA GLN A 40 8.68 -13.42 28.66
C GLN A 40 7.22 -13.42 28.23
N GLN A 41 6.37 -12.88 29.12
CA GLN A 41 4.96 -12.63 28.80
C GLN A 41 4.81 -11.31 28.03
N PRO A 42 3.75 -11.12 27.22
CA PRO A 42 3.52 -9.90 26.44
C PRO A 42 3.55 -8.62 27.31
N THR A 43 3.03 -8.67 28.51
CA THR A 43 3.04 -7.55 29.48
C THR A 43 4.45 -7.17 29.92
N ASP A 44 5.33 -8.15 30.14
CA ASP A 44 6.73 -7.91 30.53
C ASP A 44 7.51 -7.32 29.36
N ILE A 45 7.25 -7.81 28.15
CA ILE A 45 7.83 -7.26 26.93
C ILE A 45 7.44 -5.78 26.73
N CYS A 46 6.16 -5.43 27.02
CA CYS A 46 5.69 -4.04 26.94
C CYS A 46 6.47 -3.12 27.90
N GLN A 47 6.63 -3.51 29.16
CA GLN A 47 7.35 -2.71 30.17
C GLN A 47 8.83 -2.52 29.77
N ARG A 48 9.46 -3.60 29.31
CA ARG A 48 10.85 -3.57 28.84
C ARG A 48 10.99 -2.69 27.57
N ALA A 49 10.01 -2.76 26.67
CA ALA A 49 9.98 -1.95 25.47
C ALA A 49 9.91 -0.45 25.75
N MET A 50 9.04 -0.05 26.68
CA MET A 50 8.94 1.36 27.08
C MET A 50 10.25 1.89 27.67
N SER A 51 10.91 1.10 28.51
CA SER A 51 12.21 1.44 29.09
C SER A 51 13.30 1.51 28.01
N ALA A 52 13.35 0.53 27.10
CA ALA A 52 14.32 0.49 26.01
C ALA A 52 14.13 1.64 25.01
N ALA A 53 12.89 2.01 24.72
CA ALA A 53 12.58 3.14 23.83
C ALA A 53 13.11 4.46 24.38
N ASN A 54 12.90 4.71 25.67
CA ASN A 54 13.44 5.91 26.34
C ASN A 54 14.97 5.94 26.28
N LEU A 55 15.64 4.83 26.59
CA LEU A 55 17.11 4.74 26.55
C LEU A 55 17.68 4.95 25.13
N ASN A 56 16.99 4.44 24.13
CA ASN A 56 17.41 4.57 22.72
C ASN A 56 16.95 5.87 22.06
N GLY A 57 16.13 6.70 22.73
CA GLY A 57 15.55 7.92 22.15
C GLY A 57 14.65 7.61 20.97
N ALA A 58 13.80 6.58 21.05
CA ALA A 58 12.83 6.27 20.03
C ALA A 58 11.66 7.26 20.12
N ASP A 59 11.28 7.85 18.99
CA ASP A 59 10.12 8.76 18.88
C ASP A 59 8.81 7.98 18.80
N ILE A 60 8.84 6.78 18.21
CA ILE A 60 7.67 5.95 17.94
C ILE A 60 8.00 4.49 18.28
N ILE A 61 7.08 3.82 18.94
CA ILE A 61 7.14 2.37 19.17
C ILE A 61 5.97 1.75 18.42
N LEU A 62 6.24 0.71 17.64
CA LEU A 62 5.24 -0.12 16.98
C LEU A 62 5.17 -1.46 17.71
N PHE A 63 4.04 -1.76 18.31
CA PHE A 63 3.78 -3.04 18.95
C PHE A 63 3.00 -3.95 17.99
N ASP A 64 3.56 -5.10 17.67
CA ASP A 64 2.93 -6.16 16.88
C ASP A 64 2.38 -7.23 17.81
N THR A 65 1.05 -7.39 17.86
CA THR A 65 0.36 -8.34 18.72
C THR A 65 0.03 -9.63 18.00
N ALA A 66 -0.21 -10.70 18.76
CA ALA A 66 -0.66 -11.96 18.18
C ALA A 66 -1.97 -11.81 17.40
N GLY A 67 -1.98 -12.28 16.15
CA GLY A 67 -3.18 -12.35 15.32
C GLY A 67 -3.81 -13.74 15.39
N ARG A 68 -5.15 -13.80 15.49
CA ARG A 68 -5.92 -15.05 15.40
C ARG A 68 -7.12 -14.85 14.48
N THR A 69 -7.52 -15.92 13.83
CA THR A 69 -8.68 -15.93 12.92
C THR A 69 -10.01 -15.99 13.64
N GLN A 70 -10.00 -16.39 14.91
CA GLN A 70 -11.19 -16.47 15.77
C GLN A 70 -11.01 -15.62 17.02
N ILE A 71 -12.09 -14.99 17.44
CA ILE A 71 -12.13 -14.18 18.64
C ILE A 71 -12.11 -15.11 19.85
N ASP A 72 -11.10 -14.91 20.70
CA ASP A 72 -10.86 -15.67 21.91
C ASP A 72 -10.90 -14.69 23.10
N LEU A 73 -11.65 -15.04 24.13
CA LEU A 73 -11.80 -14.20 25.34
C LEU A 73 -10.46 -13.96 26.05
N GLN A 74 -9.57 -14.94 26.04
CA GLN A 74 -8.25 -14.81 26.66
C GLN A 74 -7.40 -13.78 25.89
N MET A 75 -7.40 -13.85 24.56
CA MET A 75 -6.71 -12.89 23.71
C MET A 75 -7.27 -11.47 23.89
N MET A 76 -8.59 -11.32 23.98
CA MET A 76 -9.22 -10.02 24.20
C MET A 76 -8.83 -9.42 25.56
N SER A 77 -8.74 -10.26 26.59
CA SER A 77 -8.24 -9.84 27.91
C SER A 77 -6.78 -9.40 27.86
N GLU A 78 -5.93 -10.16 27.15
CA GLU A 78 -4.52 -9.85 26.98
C GLU A 78 -4.32 -8.50 26.24
N ILE A 79 -5.01 -8.29 25.12
CA ILE A 79 -4.93 -7.03 24.36
C ILE A 79 -5.38 -5.84 25.22
N LYS A 80 -6.41 -6.00 26.02
CA LYS A 80 -6.87 -4.97 26.95
C LYS A 80 -5.84 -4.65 28.03
N GLN A 81 -5.14 -5.65 28.55
CA GLN A 81 -4.05 -5.46 29.50
C GLN A 81 -2.87 -4.72 28.83
N ILE A 82 -2.49 -5.15 27.62
CA ILE A 82 -1.45 -4.47 26.83
C ILE A 82 -1.81 -3.00 26.61
N GLU A 83 -3.04 -2.71 26.15
CA GLU A 83 -3.52 -1.34 25.95
C GLU A 83 -3.39 -0.49 27.22
N SER A 84 -3.77 -1.04 28.37
CA SER A 84 -3.68 -0.34 29.66
C SER A 84 -2.25 -0.03 30.10
N ILE A 85 -1.27 -0.87 29.73
CA ILE A 85 0.15 -0.70 30.06
C ILE A 85 0.79 0.35 29.16
N ILE A 86 0.57 0.25 27.85
CA ILE A 86 1.27 1.09 26.88
C ILE A 86 0.57 2.42 26.58
N ASN A 87 -0.75 2.52 26.88
CA ASN A 87 -1.60 3.68 26.58
C ASN A 87 -1.32 4.25 25.17
N PRO A 88 -1.61 3.48 24.10
CA PRO A 88 -1.16 3.80 22.76
C PRO A 88 -1.83 5.05 22.22
N ALA A 89 -1.10 5.86 21.44
CA ALA A 89 -1.65 7.00 20.70
C ALA A 89 -2.61 6.55 19.59
N GLU A 90 -2.33 5.39 18.99
CA GLU A 90 -3.12 4.79 17.90
C GLU A 90 -3.18 3.28 18.08
N THR A 91 -4.37 2.70 17.90
CA THR A 91 -4.60 1.26 17.88
C THR A 91 -5.25 0.87 16.57
N PHE A 92 -4.57 0.05 15.77
CA PHE A 92 -5.06 -0.40 14.47
C PHE A 92 -5.48 -1.85 14.49
N LEU A 93 -6.66 -2.14 13.98
CA LEU A 93 -7.02 -3.49 13.60
C LEU A 93 -6.50 -3.75 12.18
N VAL A 94 -5.66 -4.78 12.02
CA VAL A 94 -5.24 -5.29 10.72
C VAL A 94 -6.21 -6.39 10.29
N ALA A 95 -6.95 -6.16 9.23
CA ALA A 95 -7.97 -7.06 8.73
C ALA A 95 -7.79 -7.36 7.25
N ASP A 96 -8.13 -8.58 6.88
CA ASP A 96 -8.03 -9.05 5.51
C ASP A 96 -9.30 -8.72 4.72
N SER A 97 -9.17 -7.99 3.63
CA SER A 97 -10.31 -7.57 2.80
C SER A 97 -11.08 -8.75 2.17
N LEU A 98 -10.41 -9.88 1.97
CA LEU A 98 -11.02 -11.06 1.35
C LEU A 98 -11.92 -11.86 2.30
N THR A 99 -11.85 -11.61 3.61
CA THR A 99 -12.67 -12.31 4.61
C THR A 99 -14.10 -11.74 4.74
N GLY A 100 -14.40 -10.64 4.08
CA GLY A 100 -15.74 -10.10 3.94
C GLY A 100 -16.47 -9.84 5.28
N GLN A 101 -17.63 -10.46 5.46
CA GLN A 101 -18.51 -10.28 6.65
C GLN A 101 -17.83 -10.69 7.97
N VAL A 102 -16.94 -11.69 7.93
CA VAL A 102 -16.23 -12.15 9.13
C VAL A 102 -15.35 -11.03 9.69
N ALA A 103 -14.65 -10.32 8.82
CA ALA A 103 -13.81 -9.18 9.22
C ALA A 103 -14.62 -8.04 9.86
N ALA A 104 -15.84 -7.79 9.38
CA ALA A 104 -16.71 -6.77 9.96
C ALA A 104 -17.15 -7.14 11.38
N SER A 105 -17.47 -8.42 11.64
CA SER A 105 -17.81 -8.92 12.96
C SER A 105 -16.62 -8.84 13.92
N VAL A 106 -15.43 -9.21 13.46
CA VAL A 106 -14.18 -9.08 14.22
C VAL A 106 -13.91 -7.61 14.58
N ALA A 107 -14.04 -6.69 13.63
CA ALA A 107 -13.85 -5.26 13.88
C ALA A 107 -14.80 -4.70 14.95
N LYS A 108 -16.05 -5.16 14.97
CA LYS A 108 -17.04 -4.79 16.00
C LYS A 108 -16.61 -5.25 17.37
N GLU A 109 -16.14 -6.49 17.49
CA GLU A 109 -15.73 -7.07 18.77
C GLU A 109 -14.47 -6.41 19.33
N PHE A 110 -13.46 -6.17 18.48
CA PHE A 110 -12.27 -5.43 18.87
C PHE A 110 -12.60 -4.02 19.35
N LYS A 111 -13.52 -3.33 18.67
CA LYS A 111 -13.97 -1.99 19.08
C LYS A 111 -14.62 -2.00 20.48
N ASN A 112 -15.35 -3.07 20.82
CA ASN A 112 -15.98 -3.19 22.13
C ASN A 112 -14.97 -3.48 23.25
N THR A 113 -13.78 -3.97 22.89
CA THR A 113 -12.75 -4.40 23.84
C THR A 113 -11.66 -3.35 24.05
N VAL A 114 -11.20 -2.72 22.97
CA VAL A 114 -10.10 -1.74 22.97
C VAL A 114 -10.50 -0.48 22.19
N ASN A 115 -9.77 0.61 22.44
CA ASN A 115 -10.02 1.89 21.77
C ASN A 115 -9.42 1.90 20.36
N LEU A 116 -10.10 1.25 19.41
CA LEU A 116 -9.66 1.25 18.01
C LEU A 116 -9.72 2.66 17.41
N SER A 117 -8.59 3.15 16.94
CA SER A 117 -8.46 4.42 16.23
C SER A 117 -8.53 4.30 14.71
N GLY A 118 -8.32 3.11 14.17
CA GLY A 118 -8.37 2.85 12.73
C GLY A 118 -8.30 1.38 12.35
N ILE A 119 -8.57 1.13 11.08
CA ILE A 119 -8.45 -0.20 10.45
C ILE A 119 -7.43 -0.10 9.32
N ILE A 120 -6.60 -1.12 9.18
CA ILE A 120 -5.71 -1.37 8.06
C ILE A 120 -6.27 -2.58 7.30
N LEU A 121 -6.59 -2.40 6.03
CA LEU A 121 -7.06 -3.49 5.17
C LEU A 121 -5.89 -4.05 4.36
N THR A 122 -5.64 -5.34 4.50
CA THR A 122 -4.66 -6.07 3.70
C THR A 122 -5.31 -6.76 2.51
N ARG A 123 -4.52 -7.13 1.49
CA ARG A 123 -4.99 -7.77 0.24
C ARG A 123 -6.10 -6.99 -0.46
N ALA A 124 -6.04 -5.64 -0.38
CA ALA A 124 -7.05 -4.77 -0.96
C ALA A 124 -7.03 -4.75 -2.50
N ASP A 125 -5.98 -5.25 -3.12
CA ASP A 125 -5.87 -5.56 -4.55
C ASP A 125 -6.85 -6.66 -4.99
N GLY A 126 -7.14 -7.63 -4.12
CA GLY A 126 -8.13 -8.68 -4.36
C GLY A 126 -9.59 -8.25 -4.16
N ASP A 127 -9.85 -7.16 -3.46
CA ASP A 127 -11.20 -6.60 -3.26
C ASP A 127 -11.50 -5.52 -4.33
N ALA A 128 -11.72 -5.97 -5.56
CA ALA A 128 -11.94 -5.09 -6.71
C ALA A 128 -13.11 -4.10 -6.54
N ARG A 129 -14.06 -4.38 -5.64
CA ARG A 129 -15.25 -3.57 -5.39
C ARG A 129 -15.20 -2.81 -4.06
N GLY A 130 -14.17 -2.95 -3.24
CA GLY A 130 -14.06 -2.28 -1.95
C GLY A 130 -15.16 -2.65 -0.93
N GLY A 131 -15.81 -3.79 -1.11
CA GLY A 131 -16.95 -4.21 -0.28
C GLY A 131 -16.59 -4.42 1.18
N ALA A 132 -15.38 -4.93 1.45
CA ALA A 132 -14.88 -5.10 2.80
C ALA A 132 -14.73 -3.77 3.53
N ALA A 133 -14.22 -2.74 2.85
CA ALA A 133 -14.05 -1.40 3.39
C ALA A 133 -15.38 -0.80 3.85
N VAL A 134 -16.41 -0.87 2.99
CA VAL A 134 -17.75 -0.37 3.29
C VAL A 134 -18.37 -1.13 4.46
N SER A 135 -18.32 -2.47 4.43
CA SER A 135 -18.91 -3.32 5.46
C SER A 135 -18.25 -3.08 6.83
N MET A 136 -16.94 -3.03 6.89
CA MET A 136 -16.22 -2.78 8.15
C MET A 136 -16.50 -1.40 8.70
N LYS A 137 -16.48 -0.36 7.86
CA LYS A 137 -16.81 1.00 8.28
C LYS A 137 -18.23 1.09 8.81
N TYR A 138 -19.19 0.47 8.11
CA TYR A 138 -20.60 0.50 8.52
C TYR A 138 -20.83 -0.21 9.86
N VAL A 139 -20.27 -1.42 10.04
CA VAL A 139 -20.52 -2.25 11.22
C VAL A 139 -19.76 -1.75 12.45
N SER A 140 -18.48 -1.38 12.29
CA SER A 140 -17.63 -0.95 13.41
C SER A 140 -17.68 0.54 13.70
N ASN A 141 -18.06 1.35 12.71
CA ASN A 141 -17.92 2.81 12.73
C ASN A 141 -16.48 3.31 12.96
N VAL A 142 -15.47 2.43 12.81
CA VAL A 142 -14.05 2.78 12.90
C VAL A 142 -13.56 3.22 11.51
N PRO A 143 -12.75 4.29 11.38
CA PRO A 143 -12.23 4.71 10.09
C PRO A 143 -11.20 3.71 9.55
N ILE A 144 -11.22 3.47 8.24
CA ILE A 144 -10.11 2.81 7.56
C ILE A 144 -9.06 3.88 7.32
N LYS A 145 -7.81 3.61 7.69
CA LYS A 145 -6.72 4.58 7.54
C LYS A 145 -5.70 4.19 6.48
N PHE A 146 -5.48 2.88 6.30
CA PHE A 146 -4.46 2.38 5.37
C PHE A 146 -4.93 1.15 4.61
N LEU A 147 -4.31 0.95 3.44
CA LEU A 147 -4.47 -0.21 2.57
C LEU A 147 -3.12 -0.88 2.34
N GLY A 148 -3.09 -2.21 2.39
CA GLY A 148 -2.01 -3.04 1.87
C GLY A 148 -2.49 -3.68 0.56
N ILE A 149 -1.85 -3.31 -0.54
CA ILE A 149 -2.18 -3.76 -1.89
C ILE A 149 -1.14 -4.72 -2.47
N GLY A 150 -0.29 -5.27 -1.61
CA GLY A 150 0.76 -6.24 -1.95
C GLY A 150 1.68 -6.51 -0.77
N GLU A 151 2.77 -7.24 -1.01
CA GLU A 151 3.68 -7.72 0.05
C GLU A 151 4.85 -6.78 0.35
N LYS A 152 5.14 -5.82 -0.52
CA LYS A 152 6.26 -4.88 -0.33
C LYS A 152 5.82 -3.67 0.48
N ILE A 153 6.80 -3.01 1.13
CA ILE A 153 6.54 -1.79 1.92
C ILE A 153 5.95 -0.66 1.06
N GLU A 154 6.37 -0.56 -0.20
CA GLU A 154 5.85 0.43 -1.16
C GLU A 154 4.36 0.21 -1.48
N ASN A 155 3.83 -0.99 -1.23
CA ASN A 155 2.43 -1.36 -1.45
C ASN A 155 1.54 -1.03 -0.23
N PHE A 156 2.03 -0.20 0.68
CA PHE A 156 1.27 0.30 1.82
C PHE A 156 0.85 1.74 1.58
N GLU A 157 -0.45 1.98 1.46
CA GLU A 157 -1.02 3.26 1.04
C GLU A 157 -1.97 3.84 2.09
N VAL A 158 -2.09 5.16 2.10
CA VAL A 158 -3.13 5.85 2.87
C VAL A 158 -4.48 5.58 2.22
N PHE A 159 -5.50 5.33 3.04
CA PHE A 159 -6.87 5.14 2.55
C PHE A 159 -7.48 6.46 2.09
N HIS A 160 -7.91 6.51 0.84
CA HIS A 160 -8.62 7.64 0.24
C HIS A 160 -10.07 7.25 -0.05
N PRO A 161 -11.06 7.71 0.77
CA PRO A 161 -12.47 7.31 0.63
C PRO A 161 -13.04 7.57 -0.76
N ASP A 162 -12.70 8.73 -1.33
CA ASP A 162 -13.19 9.15 -2.64
C ASP A 162 -12.73 8.22 -3.77
N ARG A 163 -11.48 7.73 -3.71
CA ARG A 163 -10.96 6.77 -4.69
C ARG A 163 -11.69 5.44 -4.62
N ILE A 164 -11.95 4.95 -3.41
CA ILE A 164 -12.70 3.70 -3.22
C ILE A 164 -14.14 3.87 -3.66
N ALA A 165 -14.79 4.98 -3.33
CA ALA A 165 -16.15 5.29 -3.80
C ALA A 165 -16.23 5.32 -5.34
N ASN A 166 -15.29 6.00 -6.00
CA ASN A 166 -15.23 6.06 -7.46
C ASN A 166 -15.02 4.67 -8.09
N ARG A 167 -14.18 3.83 -7.46
CA ARG A 167 -13.97 2.45 -7.90
C ARG A 167 -15.24 1.61 -7.78
N ILE A 168 -15.98 1.74 -6.66
CA ILE A 168 -17.25 1.05 -6.43
C ILE A 168 -18.29 1.47 -7.47
N LEU A 169 -18.35 2.76 -7.79
CA LEU A 169 -19.28 3.33 -8.77
C LEU A 169 -18.87 3.08 -10.23
N GLY A 170 -17.75 2.41 -10.45
CA GLY A 170 -17.25 2.14 -11.82
C GLY A 170 -16.75 3.39 -12.56
N MET A 171 -16.48 4.47 -11.84
CA MET A 171 -16.00 5.74 -12.42
C MET A 171 -14.50 5.73 -12.74
N GLY A 172 -13.79 4.64 -12.41
CA GLY A 172 -12.33 4.54 -12.57
C GLY A 172 -11.56 5.36 -11.52
N ASP A 173 -10.25 5.17 -11.46
CA ASP A 173 -9.36 5.92 -10.57
C ASP A 173 -8.51 6.90 -11.39
N ILE A 174 -9.16 7.92 -11.95
CA ILE A 174 -8.49 8.94 -12.79
C ILE A 174 -7.44 9.72 -11.97
N VAL A 175 -7.69 9.93 -10.68
CA VAL A 175 -6.76 10.68 -9.81
C VAL A 175 -5.46 9.91 -9.63
N SER A 176 -5.53 8.60 -9.34
CA SER A 176 -4.33 7.76 -9.23
C SER A 176 -3.56 7.67 -10.55
N LEU A 177 -4.25 7.67 -11.68
CA LEU A 177 -3.61 7.71 -13.01
C LEU A 177 -2.83 9.01 -13.19
N VAL A 178 -3.44 10.16 -12.87
CA VAL A 178 -2.79 11.47 -13.00
C VAL A 178 -1.62 11.60 -12.04
N GLU A 179 -1.75 11.16 -10.78
CA GLU A 179 -0.66 11.19 -9.81
C GLU A 179 0.51 10.28 -10.21
N LYS A 180 0.22 9.08 -10.69
CA LYS A 180 1.26 8.15 -11.17
C LYS A 180 1.95 8.69 -12.42
N ALA A 181 1.18 9.24 -13.34
CA ALA A 181 1.73 9.93 -14.49
C ALA A 181 2.63 11.12 -14.08
N ALA A 182 2.22 11.92 -13.10
CA ALA A 182 3.00 13.05 -12.61
C ALA A 182 4.29 12.61 -11.89
N GLN A 183 4.25 11.50 -11.14
CA GLN A 183 5.44 10.93 -10.48
C GLN A 183 6.42 10.33 -11.47
N ASP A 184 5.94 9.59 -12.47
CA ASP A 184 6.77 8.89 -13.46
C ASP A 184 7.33 9.85 -14.51
N LEU A 185 6.60 10.91 -14.87
CA LEU A 185 7.01 11.88 -15.91
C LEU A 185 7.97 12.96 -15.39
N GLY A 186 7.96 13.27 -14.11
CA GLY A 186 8.70 14.40 -13.53
C GLY A 186 8.20 15.76 -14.05
N GLU A 187 8.04 16.75 -13.20
CA GLU A 187 7.50 18.08 -13.58
C GLU A 187 8.29 18.77 -14.70
N GLU A 188 9.61 18.53 -14.77
CA GLU A 188 10.46 19.12 -15.82
C GLU A 188 10.16 18.56 -17.23
N ASN A 189 9.86 17.26 -17.33
CA ASN A 189 9.57 16.63 -18.62
C ASN A 189 8.20 17.03 -19.15
N ILE A 190 7.22 17.25 -18.27
CA ILE A 190 5.89 17.74 -18.64
C ILE A 190 5.99 19.16 -19.21
N LYS A 191 6.74 20.05 -18.55
CA LYS A 191 6.96 21.42 -19.04
C LYS A 191 7.68 21.47 -20.37
N LYS A 192 8.74 20.65 -20.55
CA LYS A 192 9.46 20.56 -21.84
C LYS A 192 8.58 20.02 -22.96
N ALA A 193 7.78 18.99 -22.71
CA ALA A 193 6.84 18.46 -23.70
C ALA A 193 5.78 19.50 -24.10
N GLU A 194 5.27 20.27 -23.13
CA GLU A 194 4.30 21.33 -23.38
C GLU A 194 4.91 22.51 -24.18
N GLU A 195 6.16 22.88 -23.89
CA GLU A 195 6.87 23.91 -24.64
C GLU A 195 7.20 23.50 -26.07
N ASN A 196 7.61 22.24 -26.28
CA ASN A 196 7.92 21.71 -27.61
C ASN A 196 6.65 21.58 -28.48
N LEU A 197 5.54 21.15 -27.89
CA LEU A 197 4.23 21.14 -28.56
C LEU A 197 3.76 22.55 -28.97
N LYS A 198 3.94 23.55 -28.10
CA LYS A 198 3.60 24.96 -28.41
C LYS A 198 4.46 25.55 -29.50
N LYS A 199 5.71 25.07 -29.65
CA LYS A 199 6.65 25.53 -30.72
C LYS A 199 6.49 24.77 -32.05
N GLY A 200 5.63 23.74 -32.10
CA GLY A 200 5.44 22.93 -33.32
C GLY A 200 6.69 22.11 -33.72
N GLN A 201 7.65 21.94 -32.82
CA GLN A 201 8.89 21.19 -33.03
C GLN A 201 8.79 19.87 -32.28
N PHE A 202 8.22 18.85 -32.91
CA PHE A 202 8.13 17.50 -32.39
C PHE A 202 9.08 16.60 -33.15
N SER A 203 10.18 16.21 -32.50
CA SER A 203 11.23 15.37 -33.10
C SER A 203 10.96 13.87 -32.90
N MET A 204 11.63 13.01 -33.68
CA MET A 204 11.60 11.56 -33.45
C MET A 204 12.25 11.16 -32.11
N GLU A 205 13.16 11.99 -31.59
CA GLU A 205 13.73 11.80 -30.24
C GLU A 205 12.69 12.07 -29.14
N ASP A 206 11.82 13.08 -29.30
CA ASP A 206 10.70 13.35 -28.41
C ASP A 206 9.69 12.19 -28.44
N TYR A 207 9.41 11.68 -29.65
CA TYR A 207 8.54 10.52 -29.81
C TYR A 207 9.12 9.24 -29.16
N LEU A 208 10.42 9.01 -29.29
CA LEU A 208 11.12 7.91 -28.63
C LEU A 208 11.03 8.03 -27.09
N SER A 209 11.22 9.24 -26.59
CA SER A 209 11.06 9.53 -25.15
C SER A 209 9.66 9.19 -24.64
N GLN A 210 8.62 9.57 -25.40
CA GLN A 210 7.23 9.23 -25.05
C GLN A 210 6.96 7.73 -25.09
N LEU A 211 7.46 7.00 -26.10
CA LEU A 211 7.33 5.54 -26.17
C LEU A 211 7.96 4.85 -24.95
N ARG A 212 9.15 5.31 -24.53
CA ARG A 212 9.83 4.79 -23.33
C ARG A 212 9.09 5.11 -22.06
N GLN A 213 8.48 6.28 -21.95
CA GLN A 213 7.64 6.66 -20.83
C GLN A 213 6.40 5.77 -20.77
N MET A 214 5.70 5.54 -21.87
CA MET A 214 4.56 4.61 -21.95
C MET A 214 4.96 3.21 -21.48
N LYS A 215 6.14 2.72 -21.87
CA LYS A 215 6.67 1.41 -21.44
C LYS A 215 6.94 1.35 -19.94
N LYS A 216 7.48 2.43 -19.35
CA LYS A 216 7.68 2.54 -17.89
C LYS A 216 6.38 2.55 -17.10
N MET A 217 5.31 3.13 -17.63
CA MET A 217 3.97 3.15 -17.03
C MET A 217 3.23 1.82 -17.14
N GLY A 218 3.89 0.74 -17.58
CA GLY A 218 3.31 -0.59 -17.75
C GLY A 218 2.71 -0.84 -19.12
N GLY A 219 3.16 -0.09 -20.15
CA GLY A 219 2.71 -0.23 -21.52
C GLY A 219 1.25 0.20 -21.74
N ILE A 220 0.67 -0.27 -22.83
CA ILE A 220 -0.74 -0.02 -23.14
C ILE A 220 -1.65 -0.66 -22.09
N GLU A 221 -1.33 -1.85 -21.62
CA GLU A 221 -2.11 -2.56 -20.60
C GLU A 221 -2.12 -1.83 -19.25
N GLY A 222 -0.97 -1.27 -18.83
CA GLY A 222 -0.85 -0.48 -17.62
C GLY A 222 -1.76 0.76 -17.64
N ILE A 223 -1.76 1.50 -18.75
CA ILE A 223 -2.60 2.70 -18.93
C ILE A 223 -4.09 2.30 -18.98
N MET A 224 -4.41 1.22 -19.68
CA MET A 224 -5.79 0.75 -19.81
C MET A 224 -6.39 0.28 -18.49
N SER A 225 -5.60 -0.27 -17.57
CA SER A 225 -6.10 -0.76 -16.28
C SER A 225 -6.77 0.34 -15.43
N PHE A 226 -6.47 1.60 -15.71
CA PHE A 226 -7.03 2.77 -15.01
C PHE A 226 -8.29 3.36 -15.69
N MET A 227 -8.64 2.91 -16.91
CA MET A 227 -9.79 3.46 -17.65
C MET A 227 -11.09 2.68 -17.39
N PRO A 228 -12.23 3.33 -17.14
CA PRO A 228 -13.50 2.63 -16.99
C PRO A 228 -13.95 2.03 -18.34
N GLY A 229 -14.51 0.81 -18.30
CA GLY A 229 -15.08 0.17 -19.51
C GLY A 229 -14.08 -0.55 -20.42
N VAL A 230 -12.88 -0.81 -19.96
CA VAL A 230 -11.74 -1.37 -20.70
C VAL A 230 -11.99 -2.72 -21.37
N SER A 231 -12.89 -3.56 -20.83
CA SER A 231 -13.14 -4.89 -21.38
C SER A 231 -13.60 -4.88 -22.84
N LYS A 232 -14.38 -3.86 -23.24
CA LYS A 232 -14.82 -3.70 -24.64
C LYS A 232 -13.70 -3.16 -25.55
N ILE A 233 -12.87 -2.28 -25.03
CA ILE A 233 -11.74 -1.69 -25.79
C ILE A 233 -10.64 -2.73 -25.95
N LYS A 234 -10.35 -3.54 -24.93
CA LYS A 234 -9.35 -4.63 -24.99
C LYS A 234 -9.70 -5.64 -26.08
N SER A 235 -10.94 -6.09 -26.17
CA SER A 235 -11.37 -7.02 -27.22
C SER A 235 -11.30 -6.44 -28.64
N GLN A 236 -11.47 -5.13 -28.79
CA GLN A 236 -11.30 -4.45 -30.09
C GLN A 236 -9.82 -4.26 -30.47
N MET A 237 -8.95 -4.03 -29.49
CA MET A 237 -7.50 -3.90 -29.73
C MET A 237 -6.87 -5.26 -30.05
N ASP A 238 -7.25 -6.32 -29.34
CA ASP A 238 -6.81 -7.69 -29.61
C ASP A 238 -7.22 -8.12 -31.04
N SER A 239 -8.42 -7.74 -31.49
CA SER A 239 -8.88 -8.00 -32.84
C SER A 239 -8.21 -7.13 -33.90
N ALA A 240 -7.68 -5.96 -33.51
CA ALA A 240 -6.91 -5.06 -34.39
C ALA A 240 -5.39 -5.35 -34.40
N GLY A 241 -4.92 -6.33 -33.63
CA GLY A 241 -3.50 -6.70 -33.54
C GLY A 241 -2.62 -5.61 -32.89
N ILE A 242 -3.21 -4.75 -32.07
CA ILE A 242 -2.49 -3.68 -31.37
C ILE A 242 -2.00 -4.27 -30.03
N ASP A 243 -0.75 -4.69 -30.00
CA ASP A 243 -0.09 -5.26 -28.83
C ASP A 243 1.17 -4.47 -28.42
N GLU A 244 1.80 -4.83 -27.33
CA GLU A 244 3.05 -4.20 -26.86
C GLU A 244 4.22 -4.32 -27.86
N SER A 245 4.12 -5.22 -28.83
CA SER A 245 5.16 -5.38 -29.86
C SER A 245 5.27 -4.14 -30.75
N ILE A 246 4.18 -3.37 -30.92
CA ILE A 246 4.16 -2.12 -31.69
C ILE A 246 5.08 -1.07 -31.05
N ILE A 247 5.04 -0.92 -29.73
CA ILE A 247 5.91 0.01 -28.99
C ILE A 247 7.37 -0.38 -29.20
N THR A 248 7.68 -1.66 -29.08
CA THR A 248 9.04 -2.18 -29.23
C THR A 248 9.55 -2.05 -30.68
N LYS A 249 8.69 -2.28 -31.68
CA LYS A 249 9.02 -2.12 -33.09
C LYS A 249 9.27 -0.66 -33.43
N ASN A 250 8.43 0.26 -32.98
CA ASN A 250 8.61 1.69 -33.20
C ASN A 250 9.90 2.21 -32.53
N GLU A 251 10.19 1.76 -31.32
CA GLU A 251 11.45 2.06 -30.63
C GLU A 251 12.65 1.58 -31.46
N ALA A 252 12.62 0.34 -31.97
CA ALA A 252 13.70 -0.21 -32.79
C ALA A 252 13.89 0.56 -34.10
N ILE A 253 12.80 0.96 -34.76
CA ILE A 253 12.85 1.77 -35.98
C ILE A 253 13.54 3.12 -35.72
N ILE A 254 13.13 3.83 -34.68
CA ILE A 254 13.70 5.15 -34.37
C ILE A 254 15.16 5.01 -33.94
N LEU A 255 15.53 3.96 -33.20
CA LEU A 255 16.92 3.71 -32.82
C LEU A 255 17.83 3.38 -34.04
N SER A 256 17.25 2.86 -35.10
CA SER A 256 17.99 2.59 -36.35
C SER A 256 18.28 3.87 -37.17
N MET A 257 17.58 4.98 -36.88
CA MET A 257 17.79 6.28 -37.56
C MET A 257 19.06 6.94 -37.05
N THR A 258 19.70 7.73 -37.95
CA THR A 258 20.83 8.60 -37.58
C THR A 258 20.36 9.76 -36.69
N LYS A 259 21.30 10.43 -36.01
CA LYS A 259 20.94 11.59 -35.15
C LYS A 259 20.22 12.70 -35.92
N LYS A 260 20.64 12.95 -37.19
CA LYS A 260 20.01 13.95 -38.04
C LYS A 260 18.58 13.60 -38.48
N GLU A 261 18.27 12.33 -38.58
CA GLU A 261 16.91 11.85 -38.94
C GLU A 261 15.97 11.87 -37.75
N ARG A 262 16.51 11.92 -36.54
CA ARG A 262 15.70 11.99 -35.29
C ARG A 262 15.37 13.41 -34.85
N GLU A 263 16.17 14.39 -35.27
CA GLU A 263 15.94 15.82 -35.05
C GLU A 263 14.84 16.36 -35.98
#